data_59362f522272be7433841e0c9df04e90
#
_entry.id   59362f522272be7433841e0c9df04e90
#
_cell.length_a   1.000
_cell.length_b   1.000
_cell.length_c   1.000
_cell.angle_alpha   90.00
_cell.angle_beta   90.00
_cell.angle_gamma   90.00
#
_symmetry.space_group_name_H-M   'P 1'
#
loop_
_entity.id
_entity.type
_entity.pdbx_description
1 polymer ?
#
loop_
_entity_poly.entity_id
_entity_poly.type
_entity_poly.pdbx_seq_one_letter_code
_entity_poly.pdbx_strand_id
1 'polypeptide(L)'
;MFDAELKSSRYELDTGFLPRIEVTVLPEEKGPAIIGFSELDEAVAVQKLPLGAKESDIILPDTLEVEVEEADETLAEDSQNVHLVEAADKGTEKDTDAETAVWQISGITWKLDEEQSDLPEFHGGISEKDYFEEFDENGEPVETSTKTWAGYEEANQNYNGCAYVYTPVLPEELSKFEVADTADLPEIYVMVGDAGVELLVDAPYDLNGNYLVIDKDNVSSLDGKTITGTYHPTERLSEGRKIEGGIVIDNVTVNLTIENVNVGYGTDIIDDAAGILLKGKAKLNLTVQGKNSLAGTYSGAGIGVEKDATLVITEQSTGSLKAVGGACGAAGIGGKAGSTGYEGAKEEYGTGKIIIKGGTIEAEGGAYWVYAYNYHGGAGIGTGLYGIGGTIEILGGRITAAGGRETGAGIGGGAGGSVDKIVIGGARGKAPDITVSSYNNGESGYLGAAIGSGWNGVNGLQLSCGDIRILSGSVEVTGGNIGYGVLKPLPGN
;
A
#
# COMPACT_ATOMS: atom_id res chain seq x y z
N MET A 1 16.69 37.98 -1.69
CA MET A 1 17.35 39.30 -1.80
C MET A 1 18.11 39.53 -0.50
N PHE A 2 19.43 39.60 -0.54
CA PHE A 2 20.27 39.84 0.63
C PHE A 2 20.75 41.27 0.62
N ASP A 3 20.55 41.98 1.73
CA ASP A 3 21.02 43.33 1.90
C ASP A 3 22.39 43.34 2.56
N ALA A 4 23.31 44.11 2.02
CA ALA A 4 24.64 44.26 2.58
C ALA A 4 24.61 45.30 3.71
N GLU A 5 25.10 44.93 4.88
CA GLU A 5 25.29 45.89 6.01
C GLU A 5 26.76 46.28 6.14
N LEU A 6 27.01 47.57 6.24
CA LEU A 6 28.35 48.10 6.53
C LEU A 6 28.56 48.19 8.05
N LYS A 7 29.39 47.34 8.60
CA LYS A 7 29.78 47.37 10.03
C LYS A 7 30.92 48.35 10.27
N SER A 8 30.63 49.63 10.18
CA SER A 8 31.59 50.66 10.57
C SER A 8 30.89 51.80 11.33
N SER A 9 31.35 52.09 12.55
CA SER A 9 30.82 53.11 13.40
C SER A 9 31.33 54.55 13.06
N ARG A 10 32.02 54.70 11.93
CA ARG A 10 32.65 56.00 11.56
C ARG A 10 32.01 56.71 10.38
N TYR A 11 31.04 56.12 9.72
CA TYR A 11 30.41 56.70 8.52
C TYR A 11 28.89 56.57 8.61
N GLU A 12 28.19 57.65 8.32
CA GLU A 12 26.77 57.56 8.03
C GLU A 12 26.57 56.90 6.66
N LEU A 13 25.77 55.84 6.64
CA LEU A 13 25.45 55.10 5.42
C LEU A 13 24.25 55.77 4.74
N ASP A 14 24.46 56.27 3.55
CA ASP A 14 23.38 56.52 2.63
C ASP A 14 22.87 55.18 2.06
N THR A 15 21.79 54.69 2.63
CA THR A 15 21.20 53.38 2.27
C THR A 15 20.72 53.31 0.83
N GLY A 16 20.63 54.45 0.13
CA GLY A 16 20.28 54.49 -1.30
C GLY A 16 21.37 53.99 -2.24
N PHE A 17 22.63 53.89 -1.73
CA PHE A 17 23.80 53.44 -2.51
C PHE A 17 24.36 52.10 -2.09
N LEU A 18 23.69 51.34 -1.23
CA LEU A 18 24.16 50.00 -0.90
C LEU A 18 24.00 49.08 -2.13
N PRO A 19 25.07 48.35 -2.51
CA PRO A 19 24.96 47.42 -3.59
C PRO A 19 23.98 46.29 -3.20
N ARG A 20 23.01 46.06 -4.07
CA ARG A 20 22.12 44.92 -3.94
C ARG A 20 22.75 43.75 -4.72
N ILE A 21 22.90 42.65 -4.04
CA ILE A 21 23.26 41.39 -4.68
C ILE A 21 21.94 40.64 -4.90
N GLU A 22 21.53 40.53 -6.15
CA GLU A 22 20.48 39.59 -6.52
C GLU A 22 21.10 38.22 -6.63
N VAL A 23 20.76 37.34 -5.70
CA VAL A 23 21.09 35.91 -5.78
C VAL A 23 19.85 35.25 -6.35
N THR A 24 19.94 34.88 -7.61
CA THR A 24 18.99 33.94 -8.20
C THR A 24 19.45 32.55 -7.76
N VAL A 25 18.77 31.95 -6.81
CA VAL A 25 18.91 30.52 -6.58
C VAL A 25 18.19 29.87 -7.74
N LEU A 26 18.96 29.40 -8.71
CA LEU A 26 18.42 28.50 -9.71
C LEU A 26 17.85 27.29 -8.94
N PRO A 27 16.66 26.81 -9.30
CA PRO A 27 16.23 25.52 -8.78
C PRO A 27 17.37 24.55 -9.06
N GLU A 28 17.70 23.76 -8.07
CA GLU A 28 18.64 22.64 -8.25
C GLU A 28 18.16 21.89 -9.47
N GLU A 29 18.97 21.79 -10.51
CA GLU A 29 18.63 20.99 -11.68
C GLU A 29 18.45 19.57 -11.13
N LYS A 30 17.21 19.13 -11.02
CA LYS A 30 16.91 17.74 -10.66
C LYS A 30 17.49 16.88 -11.76
N GLY A 31 18.38 16.00 -11.39
CA GLY A 31 18.87 14.98 -12.29
C GLY A 31 17.70 14.10 -12.77
N PRO A 32 17.91 13.30 -13.81
CA PRO A 32 16.89 12.40 -14.32
C PRO A 32 16.41 11.48 -13.19
N ALA A 33 15.11 11.28 -13.12
CA ALA A 33 14.48 10.46 -12.10
C ALA A 33 14.04 9.11 -12.67
N ILE A 34 14.35 8.03 -11.97
CA ILE A 34 13.77 6.72 -12.24
C ILE A 34 12.34 6.74 -11.70
N ILE A 35 11.37 6.67 -12.58
CA ILE A 35 9.94 6.76 -12.25
C ILE A 35 9.24 5.41 -12.21
N GLY A 36 9.88 4.34 -12.68
CA GLY A 36 9.35 2.99 -12.63
C GLY A 36 10.37 1.93 -13.04
N PHE A 37 10.07 0.70 -12.68
CA PHE A 37 10.79 -0.50 -13.09
C PHE A 37 9.87 -1.39 -13.93
N SER A 38 10.40 -2.03 -14.97
CA SER A 38 9.66 -3.04 -15.73
C SER A 38 9.36 -4.23 -14.85
N GLU A 39 8.22 -4.86 -15.10
CA GLU A 39 7.91 -6.13 -14.44
C GLU A 39 8.94 -7.19 -14.85
N LEU A 40 9.34 -8.00 -13.86
CA LEU A 40 10.13 -9.18 -14.13
C LEU A 40 9.28 -10.23 -14.85
N ASP A 41 9.91 -11.07 -15.65
CA ASP A 41 9.26 -12.28 -16.15
C ASP A 41 8.69 -13.09 -14.98
N GLU A 42 7.48 -13.62 -15.13
CA GLU A 42 6.79 -14.37 -14.07
C GLU A 42 7.65 -15.50 -13.51
N ALA A 43 8.39 -16.20 -14.37
CA ALA A 43 9.29 -17.28 -13.96
C ALA A 43 10.53 -16.80 -13.20
N VAL A 44 10.85 -15.51 -13.28
CA VAL A 44 11.93 -14.88 -12.51
C VAL A 44 11.38 -14.27 -11.22
N ALA A 45 10.24 -13.59 -11.32
CA ALA A 45 9.62 -12.93 -10.17
C ALA A 45 9.18 -13.91 -9.08
N VAL A 46 8.73 -15.11 -9.46
CA VAL A 46 8.31 -16.14 -8.51
C VAL A 46 8.95 -17.46 -8.87
N GLN A 47 9.91 -17.89 -8.08
CA GLN A 47 10.70 -19.09 -8.30
C GLN A 47 10.35 -20.16 -7.28
N LYS A 48 10.22 -21.40 -7.74
CA LYS A 48 9.98 -22.59 -6.89
C LYS A 48 11.16 -23.51 -7.03
N LEU A 49 11.86 -23.73 -5.94
CA LEU A 49 13.04 -24.58 -5.89
C LEU A 49 12.79 -25.82 -5.02
N PRO A 50 13.36 -26.97 -5.37
CA PRO A 50 13.24 -28.18 -4.55
C PRO A 50 14.05 -28.06 -3.26
N LEU A 51 13.70 -28.85 -2.25
CA LEU A 51 14.52 -29.02 -1.06
C LEU A 51 15.95 -29.42 -1.44
N GLY A 52 16.92 -28.77 -0.82
CA GLY A 52 18.35 -28.96 -1.11
C GLY A 52 18.87 -28.09 -2.25
N ALA A 53 18.05 -27.18 -2.79
CA ALA A 53 18.51 -26.17 -3.73
C ALA A 53 19.61 -25.30 -3.12
N LYS A 54 20.49 -24.81 -3.96
CA LYS A 54 21.54 -23.88 -3.56
C LYS A 54 21.14 -22.46 -3.95
N GLU A 55 21.67 -21.47 -3.27
CA GLU A 55 21.45 -20.09 -3.65
C GLU A 55 21.85 -19.80 -5.12
N SER A 56 22.85 -20.54 -5.64
CA SER A 56 23.24 -20.48 -7.06
C SER A 56 22.19 -21.00 -8.04
N ASP A 57 21.16 -21.64 -7.56
CA ASP A 57 20.06 -22.14 -8.39
C ASP A 57 18.94 -21.09 -8.56
N ILE A 58 19.03 -19.99 -7.82
CA ILE A 58 18.13 -18.84 -7.92
C ILE A 58 18.50 -18.04 -9.17
N ILE A 59 17.50 -17.69 -9.96
CA ILE A 59 17.66 -16.81 -11.12
C ILE A 59 17.59 -15.36 -10.64
N LEU A 60 18.73 -14.72 -10.57
CA LEU A 60 18.86 -13.31 -10.19
C LEU A 60 19.38 -12.54 -11.41
N PRO A 61 18.53 -11.79 -12.14
CA PRO A 61 18.97 -11.07 -13.34
C PRO A 61 19.97 -9.96 -12.97
N ASP A 62 21.00 -9.82 -13.77
CA ASP A 62 21.98 -8.75 -13.64
C ASP A 62 21.57 -7.45 -14.34
N THR A 63 20.40 -7.45 -14.97
CA THR A 63 19.85 -6.33 -15.70
C THR A 63 18.38 -6.07 -15.34
N LEU A 64 18.00 -4.79 -15.26
CA LEU A 64 16.61 -4.34 -15.10
C LEU A 64 16.29 -3.28 -16.17
N GLU A 65 15.04 -3.26 -16.61
CA GLU A 65 14.52 -2.16 -17.42
C GLU A 65 13.84 -1.14 -16.52
N VAL A 66 14.17 0.14 -16.70
CA VAL A 66 13.63 1.26 -15.93
C VAL A 66 13.07 2.34 -16.84
N GLU A 67 12.06 3.03 -16.37
CA GLU A 67 11.57 4.26 -16.98
C GLU A 67 12.22 5.45 -16.30
N VAL A 68 12.72 6.36 -17.11
CA VAL A 68 13.40 7.58 -16.66
C VAL A 68 12.67 8.79 -17.22
N GLU A 69 12.32 9.72 -16.35
CA GLU A 69 11.76 11.02 -16.71
C GLU A 69 12.88 12.04 -16.87
N GLU A 70 12.73 12.95 -17.84
CA GLU A 70 13.75 13.95 -18.22
C GLU A 70 15.10 13.32 -18.62
N ALA A 71 15.01 12.23 -19.40
CA ALA A 71 16.19 11.50 -19.84
C ALA A 71 17.07 12.37 -20.78
N ASP A 72 18.24 12.74 -20.30
CA ASP A 72 19.32 13.24 -21.16
C ASP A 72 20.06 12.02 -21.73
N GLU A 73 19.91 11.76 -23.05
CA GLU A 73 20.53 10.62 -23.73
C GLU A 73 22.07 10.60 -23.55
N THR A 74 22.69 11.76 -23.30
CA THR A 74 24.13 11.85 -23.06
C THR A 74 24.55 11.20 -21.75
N LEU A 75 23.66 11.06 -20.77
CA LEU A 75 23.94 10.38 -19.51
C LEU A 75 24.02 8.86 -19.65
N ALA A 76 23.31 8.30 -20.63
CA ALA A 76 23.41 6.88 -20.94
C ALA A 76 24.72 6.53 -21.65
N GLU A 77 25.26 7.45 -22.46
CA GLU A 77 26.54 7.26 -23.15
C GLU A 77 27.76 7.30 -22.20
N ASP A 78 27.66 8.02 -21.08
CA ASP A 78 28.73 8.16 -20.10
C ASP A 78 28.76 7.05 -19.02
N SER A 79 27.77 6.18 -18.99
CA SER A 79 27.67 5.09 -18.00
C SER A 79 27.89 3.72 -18.66
N GLN A 80 28.79 2.92 -18.09
CA GLN A 80 29.06 1.55 -18.60
C GLN A 80 27.90 0.58 -18.30
N ASN A 81 27.02 0.93 -17.39
CA ASN A 81 25.97 0.08 -16.88
C ASN A 81 24.55 0.49 -17.36
N VAL A 82 24.45 1.51 -18.19
CA VAL A 82 23.16 2.03 -18.68
C VAL A 82 23.14 1.97 -20.21
N HIS A 83 22.13 1.33 -20.76
CA HIS A 83 21.92 1.25 -22.19
C HIS A 83 20.49 1.67 -22.55
N LEU A 84 20.35 2.56 -23.53
CA LEU A 84 19.05 2.87 -24.09
C LEU A 84 18.49 1.63 -24.81
N VAL A 85 17.26 1.24 -24.44
CA VAL A 85 16.52 0.24 -25.17
C VAL A 85 15.73 0.98 -26.25
N GLU A 86 16.01 0.72 -27.53
CA GLU A 86 15.13 1.18 -28.59
C GLU A 86 13.73 0.62 -28.31
N ALA A 87 12.77 1.51 -28.04
CA ALA A 87 11.39 1.13 -27.82
C ALA A 87 10.89 0.33 -29.02
N ALA A 88 10.66 -0.95 -28.83
CA ALA A 88 9.94 -1.75 -29.82
C ALA A 88 8.59 -1.05 -30.02
N ASP A 89 8.34 -0.63 -31.27
CA ASP A 89 7.19 0.14 -31.75
C ASP A 89 5.85 -0.40 -31.18
N LYS A 90 5.53 0.02 -29.96
CA LYS A 90 4.18 -0.13 -29.38
C LYS A 90 3.47 1.18 -29.67
N GLY A 91 2.83 1.21 -30.84
CA GLY A 91 2.04 2.33 -31.34
C GLY A 91 1.14 2.96 -30.30
N THR A 92 1.65 3.95 -29.61
CA THR A 92 0.88 4.89 -28.80
C THR A 92 1.20 6.28 -29.26
N GLU A 93 0.14 7.02 -29.63
CA GLU A 93 0.22 8.42 -30.01
C GLU A 93 0.93 9.21 -28.90
N LYS A 94 2.01 9.90 -29.32
CA LYS A 94 2.72 10.88 -28.49
C LYS A 94 1.76 12.01 -28.13
N ASP A 95 1.37 12.08 -26.88
CA ASP A 95 0.74 13.28 -26.34
C ASP A 95 1.05 13.45 -24.84
N THR A 96 2.32 13.67 -24.50
CA THR A 96 2.74 14.23 -23.21
C THR A 96 4.08 14.94 -23.35
N ASP A 97 4.18 16.14 -22.78
CA ASP A 97 5.33 17.06 -22.82
C ASP A 97 6.55 16.62 -21.96
N ALA A 98 6.57 15.41 -21.41
CA ALA A 98 7.71 14.82 -20.71
C ALA A 98 8.29 13.69 -21.55
N GLU A 99 9.54 13.79 -21.94
CA GLU A 99 10.25 12.73 -22.64
C GLU A 99 10.60 11.63 -21.63
N THR A 100 9.83 10.54 -21.61
CA THR A 100 10.17 9.33 -20.87
C THR A 100 10.93 8.38 -21.77
N ALA A 101 12.06 7.88 -21.29
CA ALA A 101 12.85 6.87 -21.98
C ALA A 101 12.89 5.56 -21.15
N VAL A 102 12.98 4.44 -21.84
CA VAL A 102 13.22 3.14 -21.20
C VAL A 102 14.71 2.82 -21.31
N TRP A 103 15.32 2.61 -20.17
CA TRP A 103 16.73 2.26 -20.09
C TRP A 103 16.90 0.86 -19.53
N GLN A 104 17.91 0.14 -20.05
CA GLN A 104 18.36 -1.10 -19.44
C GLN A 104 19.57 -0.82 -18.56
N ILE A 105 19.46 -1.18 -17.29
CA ILE A 105 20.52 -1.04 -16.30
C ILE A 105 21.13 -2.40 -16.08
N SER A 106 22.45 -2.49 -16.20
CA SER A 106 23.24 -3.69 -15.90
C SER A 106 24.02 -3.53 -14.61
N GLY A 107 24.56 -4.65 -14.10
CA GLY A 107 25.31 -4.66 -12.84
C GLY A 107 24.41 -4.66 -11.61
N ILE A 108 23.17 -5.06 -11.76
CA ILE A 108 22.24 -5.25 -10.66
C ILE A 108 22.72 -6.43 -9.81
N THR A 109 22.77 -6.21 -8.52
CA THR A 109 22.95 -7.28 -7.53
C THR A 109 21.67 -7.42 -6.71
N TRP A 110 21.45 -8.58 -6.14
CA TRP A 110 20.25 -8.85 -5.35
C TRP A 110 20.64 -9.14 -3.92
N LYS A 111 19.90 -8.59 -3.00
CA LYS A 111 20.09 -8.80 -1.58
C LYS A 111 18.85 -9.49 -1.02
N LEU A 112 19.09 -10.50 -0.18
CA LEU A 112 18.03 -11.10 0.61
C LEU A 112 17.45 -10.04 1.56
N ASP A 113 16.14 -9.88 1.52
CA ASP A 113 15.41 -9.07 2.48
C ASP A 113 15.12 -9.92 3.72
N GLU A 114 15.91 -9.69 4.77
CA GLU A 114 15.82 -10.45 6.03
C GLU A 114 14.50 -10.20 6.79
N GLU A 115 13.83 -9.06 6.53
CA GLU A 115 12.56 -8.72 7.18
C GLU A 115 11.36 -9.39 6.51
N GLN A 116 11.48 -9.70 5.22
CA GLN A 116 10.42 -10.33 4.42
C GLN A 116 10.64 -11.82 4.19
N SER A 117 11.81 -12.35 4.54
CA SER A 117 12.18 -13.75 4.37
C SER A 117 11.97 -14.54 5.65
N ASP A 118 11.64 -15.83 5.51
CA ASP A 118 11.47 -16.73 6.67
C ASP A 118 12.77 -16.92 7.45
N LEU A 119 13.90 -16.83 6.77
CA LEU A 119 15.23 -16.99 7.37
C LEU A 119 16.16 -15.85 6.95
N PRO A 120 17.11 -15.43 7.81
CA PRO A 120 18.04 -14.34 7.51
C PRO A 120 19.12 -14.71 6.49
N GLU A 121 19.25 -15.99 6.15
CA GLU A 121 20.19 -16.50 5.15
C GLU A 121 19.48 -17.56 4.30
N PHE A 122 19.89 -17.72 3.03
CA PHE A 122 19.33 -18.74 2.17
C PHE A 122 19.82 -20.13 2.57
N HIS A 123 18.88 -21.01 2.84
CA HIS A 123 19.15 -22.38 3.25
C HIS A 123 18.34 -23.35 2.42
N GLY A 124 18.48 -23.51 1.23
CA GLY A 124 17.96 -24.51 0.28
C GLY A 124 16.83 -25.45 0.70
N GLY A 125 16.02 -25.04 1.66
CA GLY A 125 15.07 -25.88 2.38
C GLY A 125 15.78 -26.73 3.43
N ILE A 126 15.10 -26.95 4.53
CA ILE A 126 15.67 -27.55 5.71
C ILE A 126 14.95 -28.87 5.96
N SER A 127 15.69 -29.96 5.96
CA SER A 127 15.20 -31.21 6.49
C SER A 127 15.34 -31.20 8.02
N GLU A 128 14.50 -31.96 8.69
CA GLU A 128 14.59 -32.13 10.14
C GLU A 128 16.02 -32.45 10.61
N LYS A 129 16.76 -33.23 9.82
CA LYS A 129 18.16 -33.58 10.08
C LYS A 129 19.13 -32.41 10.04
N ASP A 130 18.78 -31.33 9.34
CA ASP A 130 19.65 -30.15 9.27
C ASP A 130 19.53 -29.26 10.51
N TYR A 131 18.45 -29.42 11.27
CA TYR A 131 18.21 -28.65 12.48
C TYR A 131 18.72 -29.31 13.76
N PHE A 132 18.67 -30.64 13.83
CA PHE A 132 19.05 -31.36 15.04
C PHE A 132 20.44 -31.93 14.91
N GLU A 133 21.24 -31.79 15.97
CA GLU A 133 22.60 -32.34 16.01
C GLU A 133 22.59 -33.80 16.46
N GLU A 134 21.58 -34.21 17.21
CA GLU A 134 21.45 -35.54 17.77
C GLU A 134 20.03 -36.12 17.54
N PHE A 135 20.01 -37.41 17.29
CA PHE A 135 18.75 -38.19 17.18
C PHE A 135 18.81 -39.34 18.17
N ASP A 136 17.64 -39.70 18.72
CA ASP A 136 17.52 -40.88 19.57
C ASP A 136 17.66 -42.21 18.80
N GLU A 137 17.57 -43.33 19.51
CA GLU A 137 17.66 -44.66 18.95
C GLU A 137 16.53 -45.01 17.97
N ASN A 138 15.44 -44.24 17.97
CA ASN A 138 14.31 -44.37 17.07
C ASN A 138 14.40 -43.43 15.85
N GLY A 139 15.41 -42.57 15.82
CA GLY A 139 15.61 -41.57 14.79
C GLY A 139 14.78 -40.29 15.01
N GLU A 140 14.26 -40.09 16.21
CA GLU A 140 13.55 -38.85 16.57
C GLU A 140 14.54 -37.78 17.07
N PRO A 141 14.34 -36.51 16.76
CA PRO A 141 15.24 -35.44 17.18
C PRO A 141 15.25 -35.28 18.72
N VAL A 142 16.44 -35.07 19.27
CA VAL A 142 16.59 -34.77 20.68
C VAL A 142 16.39 -33.26 20.91
N GLU A 143 15.36 -32.87 21.65
CA GLU A 143 14.96 -31.48 21.85
C GLU A 143 16.08 -30.52 22.31
N THR A 144 17.13 -31.04 22.92
CA THR A 144 18.28 -30.24 23.40
C THR A 144 19.38 -30.06 22.38
N SER A 145 19.28 -30.68 21.20
CA SER A 145 20.33 -30.72 20.18
C SER A 145 20.10 -29.80 18.99
N THR A 146 19.19 -28.85 19.09
CA THR A 146 18.90 -27.90 18.02
C THR A 146 20.10 -27.01 17.73
N LYS A 147 20.47 -26.93 16.44
CA LYS A 147 21.40 -25.92 15.98
C LYS A 147 20.80 -24.54 16.26
N THR A 148 21.61 -23.61 16.74
CA THR A 148 21.17 -22.24 17.02
C THR A 148 21.01 -21.46 15.74
N TRP A 149 19.88 -21.61 15.08
CA TRP A 149 19.46 -20.75 14.01
C TRP A 149 18.39 -19.78 14.52
N ALA A 150 18.64 -18.49 14.35
CA ALA A 150 17.60 -17.51 14.59
C ALA A 150 16.46 -17.79 13.60
N GLY A 151 15.25 -18.00 14.10
CA GLY A 151 14.08 -18.26 13.28
C GLY A 151 13.75 -19.74 13.00
N TYR A 152 14.50 -20.67 13.57
CA TYR A 152 14.16 -22.10 13.41
C TYR A 152 12.72 -22.45 13.80
N GLU A 153 12.29 -22.01 14.99
CA GLU A 153 10.94 -22.25 15.49
C GLU A 153 9.87 -21.51 14.67
N GLU A 154 10.30 -20.49 13.94
CA GLU A 154 9.45 -19.62 13.12
C GLU A 154 9.33 -20.10 11.68
N ALA A 155 10.38 -20.65 11.12
CA ALA A 155 10.44 -20.97 9.70
C ALA A 155 9.71 -22.25 9.33
N ASN A 156 9.55 -23.20 10.24
CA ASN A 156 9.08 -24.51 9.77
C ASN A 156 8.67 -25.52 10.81
N GLN A 157 7.44 -25.52 11.25
CA GLN A 157 6.90 -26.64 11.99
C GLN A 157 6.67 -27.90 11.12
N ASN A 158 6.79 -27.78 9.80
CA ASN A 158 6.53 -28.90 8.87
C ASN A 158 7.69 -29.23 7.92
N TYR A 159 8.84 -28.58 8.02
CA TYR A 159 10.07 -28.84 7.24
C TYR A 159 9.93 -28.78 5.70
N ASN A 160 8.84 -28.23 5.19
CA ASN A 160 8.45 -28.41 3.79
C ASN A 160 8.60 -27.14 2.94
N GLY A 161 9.12 -26.05 3.49
CA GLY A 161 9.35 -24.89 2.67
C GLY A 161 9.78 -23.67 3.45
N CYS A 162 10.58 -22.84 2.83
CA CYS A 162 10.94 -21.49 3.26
C CYS A 162 10.68 -20.54 2.12
N ALA A 163 10.18 -19.37 2.44
CA ALA A 163 10.04 -18.27 1.50
C ALA A 163 11.17 -17.25 1.70
N TYR A 164 11.73 -16.80 0.60
CA TYR A 164 12.80 -15.81 0.57
C TYR A 164 12.40 -14.69 -0.38
N VAL A 165 12.69 -13.47 0.00
CA VAL A 165 12.47 -12.29 -0.83
C VAL A 165 13.81 -11.64 -1.14
N TYR A 166 14.07 -11.39 -2.42
CA TYR A 166 15.26 -10.69 -2.87
C TYR A 166 14.87 -9.34 -3.46
N THR A 167 15.56 -8.30 -3.05
CA THR A 167 15.41 -6.94 -3.55
C THR A 167 16.66 -6.51 -4.32
N PRO A 168 16.52 -5.71 -5.40
CA PRO A 168 17.67 -5.30 -6.20
C PRO A 168 18.46 -4.21 -5.50
N VAL A 169 19.77 -4.28 -5.67
CA VAL A 169 20.72 -3.23 -5.30
C VAL A 169 21.22 -2.59 -6.58
N LEU A 170 20.88 -1.34 -6.77
CA LEU A 170 21.29 -0.58 -7.95
C LEU A 170 22.80 -0.27 -7.88
N PRO A 171 23.51 -0.24 -9.03
CA PRO A 171 24.89 0.16 -9.10
C PRO A 171 25.14 1.56 -8.52
N GLU A 172 26.32 1.78 -7.91
CA GLU A 172 26.67 3.06 -7.28
C GLU A 172 26.63 4.23 -8.26
N GLU A 173 26.89 3.98 -9.55
CA GLU A 173 26.82 4.99 -10.61
C GLU A 173 25.42 5.59 -10.77
N LEU A 174 24.40 4.85 -10.34
CA LEU A 174 23.01 5.33 -10.36
C LEU A 174 22.60 6.09 -9.11
N SER A 175 23.49 6.24 -8.12
CA SER A 175 23.20 7.02 -6.90
C SER A 175 22.89 8.50 -7.16
N LYS A 176 23.26 9.01 -8.33
CA LYS A 176 22.93 10.37 -8.80
C LYS A 176 21.51 10.52 -9.37
N PHE A 177 20.83 9.39 -9.63
CA PHE A 177 19.43 9.41 -10.06
C PHE A 177 18.51 9.40 -8.85
N GLU A 178 17.51 10.25 -8.88
CA GLU A 178 16.44 10.19 -7.88
C GLU A 178 15.50 9.05 -8.25
N VAL A 179 15.33 8.08 -7.35
CA VAL A 179 14.28 7.06 -7.53
C VAL A 179 12.99 7.65 -6.98
N ALA A 180 11.98 7.79 -7.83
CA ALA A 180 10.72 8.36 -7.40
C ALA A 180 10.07 7.46 -6.34
N ASP A 181 9.43 8.08 -5.34
CA ASP A 181 8.67 7.36 -4.30
C ASP A 181 7.58 6.43 -4.87
N THR A 182 7.22 6.61 -6.13
CA THR A 182 6.24 5.80 -6.88
C THR A 182 6.86 4.65 -7.64
N ALA A 183 8.20 4.60 -7.73
CA ALA A 183 8.92 3.54 -8.41
C ALA A 183 9.14 2.38 -7.44
N ASP A 184 8.21 1.42 -7.44
CA ASP A 184 8.38 0.20 -6.66
C ASP A 184 9.53 -0.63 -7.24
N LEU A 185 10.50 -0.97 -6.39
CA LEU A 185 11.57 -1.89 -6.77
C LEU A 185 10.96 -3.27 -7.04
N PRO A 186 11.38 -3.97 -8.11
CA PRO A 186 10.93 -5.32 -8.34
C PRO A 186 11.46 -6.27 -7.25
N GLU A 187 10.65 -7.22 -6.85
CA GLU A 187 11.02 -8.22 -5.84
C GLU A 187 11.02 -9.61 -6.49
N ILE A 188 11.95 -10.46 -6.07
CA ILE A 188 12.00 -11.86 -6.48
C ILE A 188 11.63 -12.71 -5.28
N TYR A 189 10.56 -13.48 -5.43
CA TYR A 189 10.08 -14.42 -4.41
C TYR A 189 10.60 -15.81 -4.72
N VAL A 190 11.34 -16.40 -3.82
CA VAL A 190 11.89 -17.75 -3.95
C VAL A 190 11.26 -18.63 -2.89
N MET A 191 10.53 -19.65 -3.32
CA MET A 191 9.93 -20.65 -2.45
C MET A 191 10.71 -21.94 -2.58
N VAL A 192 11.26 -22.43 -1.48
CA VAL A 192 11.97 -23.71 -1.43
C VAL A 192 11.07 -24.74 -0.75
N GLY A 193 10.78 -25.85 -1.40
CA GLY A 193 9.88 -26.85 -0.86
C GLY A 193 10.15 -28.27 -1.38
N ASP A 194 9.53 -29.26 -0.75
CA ASP A 194 9.63 -30.64 -1.20
C ASP A 194 8.94 -30.82 -2.55
N ALA A 195 9.68 -31.32 -3.55
CA ALA A 195 9.15 -31.61 -4.89
C ALA A 195 8.03 -32.69 -4.93
N GLY A 196 7.79 -33.37 -3.82
CA GLY A 196 6.72 -34.36 -3.67
C GLY A 196 5.41 -33.77 -3.12
N VAL A 197 5.41 -32.56 -2.59
CA VAL A 197 4.18 -31.85 -2.32
C VAL A 197 3.83 -31.12 -3.62
N GLU A 198 3.00 -31.71 -4.45
CA GLU A 198 2.15 -30.95 -5.33
C GLU A 198 1.47 -29.93 -4.42
N LEU A 199 2.07 -28.75 -4.31
CA LEU A 199 1.33 -27.60 -3.84
C LEU A 199 0.10 -27.61 -4.73
N LEU A 200 -1.05 -27.93 -4.17
CA LEU A 200 -2.35 -27.71 -4.82
C LEU A 200 -2.53 -26.19 -4.92
N VAL A 201 -1.59 -25.57 -5.67
CA VAL A 201 -1.52 -24.15 -5.91
C VAL A 201 -2.79 -23.68 -6.62
N ASP A 202 -3.46 -24.61 -7.32
CA ASP A 202 -4.62 -24.30 -8.15
C ASP A 202 -5.97 -24.50 -7.46
N ALA A 203 -6.03 -25.11 -6.27
CA ALA A 203 -7.30 -25.22 -5.58
C ALA A 203 -7.58 -23.91 -4.80
N PRO A 204 -8.66 -23.19 -5.12
CA PRO A 204 -9.06 -22.02 -4.36
C PRO A 204 -9.24 -22.37 -2.88
N TYR A 205 -8.84 -21.44 -2.01
CA TYR A 205 -9.19 -21.53 -0.59
C TYR A 205 -10.60 -20.98 -0.39
N ASP A 206 -11.54 -21.85 -0.04
CA ASP A 206 -12.92 -21.45 0.23
C ASP A 206 -13.09 -21.13 1.72
N LEU A 207 -13.51 -19.91 2.02
CA LEU A 207 -13.78 -19.46 3.39
C LEU A 207 -14.83 -20.34 4.08
N ASN A 208 -15.84 -20.80 3.33
CA ASN A 208 -16.88 -21.74 3.82
C ASN A 208 -17.44 -21.36 5.21
N GLY A 209 -17.72 -20.09 5.44
CA GLY A 209 -18.22 -19.58 6.71
C GLY A 209 -17.17 -19.35 7.80
N ASN A 210 -15.88 -19.59 7.53
CA ASN A 210 -14.79 -19.38 8.46
C ASN A 210 -13.99 -18.12 8.13
N TYR A 211 -13.41 -17.50 9.14
CA TYR A 211 -12.39 -16.47 8.95
C TYR A 211 -11.03 -17.12 8.63
N LEU A 212 -10.18 -16.38 7.93
CA LEU A 212 -8.84 -16.80 7.56
C LEU A 212 -7.81 -15.85 8.20
N VAL A 213 -6.83 -16.40 8.91
CA VAL A 213 -5.66 -15.66 9.36
C VAL A 213 -4.45 -16.16 8.58
N ILE A 214 -3.74 -15.24 7.95
CA ILE A 214 -2.49 -15.51 7.22
C ILE A 214 -1.39 -14.83 8.01
N ASP A 215 -0.48 -15.63 8.51
CA ASP A 215 0.64 -15.21 9.32
C ASP A 215 1.90 -16.00 8.92
N LYS A 216 2.97 -15.83 9.66
CA LYS A 216 4.24 -16.52 9.42
C LYS A 216 4.12 -18.06 9.35
N ASP A 217 3.12 -18.63 10.02
CA ASP A 217 3.00 -20.09 10.12
C ASP A 217 2.34 -20.74 8.90
N ASN A 218 1.58 -19.95 8.11
CA ASN A 218 0.83 -20.49 6.98
C ASN A 218 0.96 -19.70 5.66
N VAL A 219 1.68 -18.58 5.65
CA VAL A 219 1.82 -17.74 4.45
C VAL A 219 2.36 -18.53 3.27
N SER A 220 3.35 -19.39 3.45
CA SER A 220 3.95 -20.19 2.38
C SER A 220 2.96 -21.12 1.66
N SER A 221 1.91 -21.56 2.35
CA SER A 221 0.87 -22.43 1.77
C SER A 221 -0.29 -21.64 1.16
N LEU A 222 -0.38 -20.35 1.43
CA LEU A 222 -1.48 -19.47 1.00
C LEU A 222 -1.04 -18.42 -0.02
N ASP A 223 0.24 -18.17 -0.16
CA ASP A 223 0.77 -17.24 -1.16
C ASP A 223 0.42 -17.68 -2.58
N GLY A 224 0.03 -16.73 -3.42
CA GLY A 224 -0.48 -16.98 -4.77
C GLY A 224 -1.86 -17.62 -4.85
N LYS A 225 -2.52 -17.96 -3.73
CA LYS A 225 -3.82 -18.62 -3.76
C LYS A 225 -4.98 -17.70 -4.11
N THR A 226 -5.95 -18.30 -4.77
CA THR A 226 -7.28 -17.69 -4.93
C THR A 226 -8.14 -17.99 -3.72
N ILE A 227 -8.64 -16.94 -3.07
CA ILE A 227 -9.61 -17.02 -1.97
C ILE A 227 -11.00 -16.85 -2.54
N THR A 228 -11.93 -17.70 -2.14
CA THR A 228 -13.34 -17.69 -2.57
C THR A 228 -14.26 -17.80 -1.36
N GLY A 229 -15.56 -17.71 -1.62
CA GLY A 229 -16.57 -18.05 -0.65
C GLY A 229 -16.98 -16.90 0.27
N THR A 230 -17.63 -17.25 1.36
CA THR A 230 -18.30 -16.29 2.23
C THR A 230 -17.88 -16.45 3.68
N TYR A 231 -17.81 -15.32 4.39
CA TYR A 231 -17.72 -15.27 5.84
C TYR A 231 -18.75 -14.27 6.36
N HIS A 232 -19.74 -14.78 7.07
CA HIS A 232 -20.85 -13.95 7.59
C HIS A 232 -21.27 -14.43 8.98
N PRO A 233 -20.45 -14.22 10.02
CA PRO A 233 -20.79 -14.61 11.37
C PRO A 233 -22.00 -13.79 11.87
N THR A 234 -22.93 -14.47 12.49
CA THR A 234 -24.11 -13.85 13.14
C THR A 234 -23.95 -13.77 14.65
N GLU A 235 -23.02 -14.53 15.20
CA GLU A 235 -22.75 -14.60 16.63
C GLU A 235 -21.26 -14.29 16.92
N ARG A 236 -21.00 -13.79 18.12
CA ARG A 236 -19.63 -13.57 18.59
C ARG A 236 -18.91 -14.89 18.81
N LEU A 237 -17.58 -14.86 18.68
CA LEU A 237 -16.76 -16.01 19.03
C LEU A 237 -16.97 -16.37 20.51
N SER A 238 -16.95 -17.67 20.81
CA SER A 238 -16.97 -18.18 22.17
C SER A 238 -15.78 -17.66 22.99
N GLU A 239 -15.93 -17.60 24.32
CA GLU A 239 -14.86 -17.23 25.25
C GLU A 239 -14.37 -15.78 25.17
N GLY A 240 -15.16 -14.85 24.61
CA GLY A 240 -14.83 -13.42 24.55
C GLY A 240 -13.71 -13.06 23.57
N ARG A 241 -13.32 -13.99 22.68
CA ARG A 241 -12.40 -13.68 21.60
C ARG A 241 -13.07 -12.72 20.62
N LYS A 242 -12.33 -11.70 20.19
CA LYS A 242 -12.79 -10.74 19.20
C LYS A 242 -12.59 -11.26 17.80
N ILE A 243 -13.54 -10.98 16.91
CA ILE A 243 -13.35 -11.11 15.46
C ILE A 243 -12.60 -9.87 15.01
N GLU A 244 -11.41 -10.04 14.41
CA GLU A 244 -10.61 -8.93 13.88
C GLU A 244 -10.88 -8.68 12.39
N GLY A 245 -11.18 -9.74 11.64
CA GLY A 245 -11.49 -9.65 10.21
C GLY A 245 -11.94 -10.97 9.62
N GLY A 246 -12.52 -10.92 8.43
CA GLY A 246 -12.84 -12.12 7.65
C GLY A 246 -11.58 -12.76 7.06
N ILE A 247 -10.65 -11.92 6.58
CA ILE A 247 -9.30 -12.31 6.18
C ILE A 247 -8.34 -11.38 6.91
N VAL A 248 -7.39 -11.94 7.65
CA VAL A 248 -6.39 -11.17 8.42
C VAL A 248 -5.00 -11.53 7.90
N ILE A 249 -4.24 -10.54 7.50
CA ILE A 249 -2.83 -10.67 7.11
C ILE A 249 -2.01 -10.09 8.26
N ASP A 250 -1.25 -10.91 8.95
CA ASP A 250 -0.55 -10.53 10.19
C ASP A 250 0.96 -10.56 10.02
N ASN A 251 1.57 -9.40 9.82
CA ASN A 251 3.02 -9.18 9.72
C ASN A 251 3.75 -9.99 8.62
N VAL A 252 3.07 -10.36 7.54
CA VAL A 252 3.65 -11.11 6.43
C VAL A 252 3.37 -10.43 5.10
N THR A 253 4.18 -10.75 4.10
CA THR A 253 3.93 -10.41 2.71
C THR A 253 3.25 -11.59 2.02
N VAL A 254 2.15 -11.34 1.30
CA VAL A 254 1.39 -12.37 0.62
C VAL A 254 0.75 -11.85 -0.66
N ASN A 255 0.74 -12.69 -1.69
CA ASN A 255 0.04 -12.48 -2.94
C ASN A 255 -1.26 -13.27 -2.90
N LEU A 256 -2.40 -12.63 -3.08
CA LEU A 256 -3.69 -13.30 -3.09
C LEU A 256 -4.54 -12.84 -4.27
N THR A 257 -5.31 -13.77 -4.80
CA THR A 257 -6.45 -13.45 -5.65
C THR A 257 -7.73 -13.62 -4.84
N ILE A 258 -8.63 -12.65 -4.89
CA ILE A 258 -10.00 -12.83 -4.38
C ILE A 258 -10.95 -12.98 -5.57
N GLU A 259 -11.78 -14.02 -5.52
CA GLU A 259 -12.78 -14.28 -6.54
C GLU A 259 -14.13 -14.64 -5.91
N ASN A 260 -15.13 -13.79 -6.12
CA ASN A 260 -16.47 -13.97 -5.56
C ASN A 260 -16.48 -14.10 -4.02
N VAL A 261 -15.59 -13.36 -3.35
CA VAL A 261 -15.51 -13.30 -1.90
C VAL A 261 -16.59 -12.36 -1.36
N ASN A 262 -17.32 -12.81 -0.34
CA ASN A 262 -18.28 -11.99 0.37
C ASN A 262 -18.03 -12.08 1.88
N VAL A 263 -17.51 -11.00 2.45
CA VAL A 263 -17.33 -10.84 3.89
C VAL A 263 -18.28 -9.78 4.40
N GLY A 264 -19.09 -10.17 5.37
CA GLY A 264 -20.01 -9.29 6.08
C GLY A 264 -20.24 -9.78 7.50
N TYR A 265 -21.06 -9.07 8.27
CA TYR A 265 -21.29 -9.38 9.67
C TYR A 265 -22.72 -9.16 10.04
N GLY A 266 -23.24 -9.99 10.96
CA GLY A 266 -24.55 -9.78 11.56
C GLY A 266 -24.57 -8.53 12.45
N THR A 267 -25.75 -7.99 12.70
CA THR A 267 -25.96 -6.76 13.48
C THR A 267 -25.49 -6.86 14.93
N ASP A 268 -25.39 -8.09 15.47
CA ASP A 268 -24.99 -8.34 16.85
C ASP A 268 -23.46 -8.41 17.03
N ILE A 269 -22.71 -8.37 15.91
CA ILE A 269 -21.25 -8.27 15.93
C ILE A 269 -20.86 -6.82 16.11
N ILE A 270 -20.40 -6.48 17.32
CA ILE A 270 -19.92 -5.13 17.68
C ILE A 270 -18.40 -5.07 17.83
N ASP A 271 -17.70 -6.11 17.37
CA ASP A 271 -16.24 -6.12 17.28
C ASP A 271 -15.78 -5.17 16.17
N ASP A 272 -14.55 -4.68 16.26
CA ASP A 272 -13.99 -3.74 15.26
C ASP A 272 -13.42 -4.51 14.05
N ALA A 273 -14.20 -5.45 13.49
CA ALA A 273 -13.73 -6.36 12.48
C ALA A 273 -13.74 -5.73 11.07
N ALA A 274 -12.66 -5.96 10.32
CA ALA A 274 -12.56 -5.58 8.93
C ALA A 274 -13.01 -6.71 7.98
N GLY A 275 -13.35 -6.39 6.74
CA GLY A 275 -13.52 -7.40 5.70
C GLY A 275 -12.21 -8.14 5.42
N ILE A 276 -11.16 -7.39 5.10
CA ILE A 276 -9.76 -7.82 5.10
C ILE A 276 -9.01 -6.89 6.05
N LEU A 277 -8.11 -7.42 6.88
CA LEU A 277 -7.27 -6.63 7.80
C LEU A 277 -5.80 -6.91 7.55
N LEU A 278 -5.02 -5.87 7.27
CA LEU A 278 -3.56 -5.89 7.22
C LEU A 278 -3.02 -5.33 8.53
N LYS A 279 -2.30 -6.15 9.30
CA LYS A 279 -1.76 -5.81 10.62
C LYS A 279 -0.26 -5.62 10.58
N GLY A 280 0.22 -4.69 11.40
CA GLY A 280 1.64 -4.44 11.56
C GLY A 280 2.34 -4.07 10.26
N LYS A 281 3.36 -4.80 9.87
CA LYS A 281 4.12 -4.60 8.61
C LYS A 281 3.59 -5.47 7.45
N ALA A 282 2.33 -5.89 7.48
CA ALA A 282 1.77 -6.74 6.43
C ALA A 282 1.79 -6.06 5.06
N LYS A 283 2.17 -6.82 4.04
CA LYS A 283 2.06 -6.40 2.63
C LYS A 283 1.16 -7.38 1.88
N LEU A 284 0.08 -6.89 1.30
CA LEU A 284 -0.84 -7.68 0.49
C LEU A 284 -0.83 -7.19 -0.96
N ASN A 285 -0.37 -8.04 -1.87
CA ASN A 285 -0.60 -7.86 -3.29
C ASN A 285 -1.91 -8.58 -3.65
N LEU A 286 -2.96 -7.81 -3.89
CA LEU A 286 -4.32 -8.30 -4.07
C LEU A 286 -4.75 -8.23 -5.53
N THR A 287 -4.97 -9.36 -6.16
CA THR A 287 -5.63 -9.43 -7.46
C THR A 287 -7.13 -9.64 -7.26
N VAL A 288 -7.94 -8.80 -7.88
CA VAL A 288 -9.41 -8.84 -7.78
C VAL A 288 -9.98 -9.46 -9.05
N GLN A 289 -10.62 -10.60 -8.91
CA GLN A 289 -11.37 -11.28 -9.98
C GLN A 289 -12.83 -11.47 -9.56
N GLY A 290 -13.71 -11.70 -10.51
CA GLY A 290 -15.12 -11.88 -10.21
C GLY A 290 -15.76 -10.67 -9.53
N LYS A 291 -16.71 -10.92 -8.60
CA LYS A 291 -17.45 -9.90 -7.88
C LYS A 291 -17.29 -10.06 -6.38
N ASN A 292 -16.65 -9.11 -5.73
CA ASN A 292 -16.29 -9.20 -4.32
C ASN A 292 -16.98 -8.11 -3.49
N SER A 293 -17.33 -8.45 -2.25
CA SER A 293 -17.93 -7.53 -1.29
C SER A 293 -17.28 -7.72 0.07
N LEU A 294 -16.70 -6.65 0.60
CA LEU A 294 -15.99 -6.63 1.87
C LEU A 294 -16.58 -5.52 2.74
N ALA A 295 -17.20 -5.89 3.83
CA ALA A 295 -17.75 -4.93 4.78
C ALA A 295 -17.02 -5.04 6.12
N GLY A 296 -16.71 -3.89 6.70
CA GLY A 296 -16.30 -3.82 8.10
C GLY A 296 -17.50 -3.71 9.03
N THR A 297 -17.31 -4.05 10.30
CA THR A 297 -18.32 -3.81 11.33
C THR A 297 -17.79 -2.85 12.38
N TYR A 298 -18.65 -2.10 12.99
CA TYR A 298 -18.37 -1.13 14.04
C TYR A 298 -17.25 -0.15 13.63
N SER A 299 -16.03 -0.26 14.18
CA SER A 299 -14.89 0.58 13.80
C SER A 299 -14.00 -0.03 12.71
N GLY A 300 -14.29 -1.25 12.24
CA GLY A 300 -13.49 -1.93 11.22
C GLY A 300 -13.73 -1.38 9.82
N ALA A 301 -12.70 -1.35 8.99
CA ALA A 301 -12.77 -0.95 7.58
C ALA A 301 -13.26 -2.10 6.68
N GLY A 302 -13.72 -1.77 5.47
CA GLY A 302 -13.96 -2.81 4.45
C GLY A 302 -12.66 -3.56 4.11
N ILE A 303 -11.58 -2.82 3.83
CA ILE A 303 -10.20 -3.32 3.88
C ILE A 303 -9.44 -2.44 4.85
N GLY A 304 -9.03 -3.01 5.99
CA GLY A 304 -8.22 -2.34 7.01
C GLY A 304 -6.74 -2.40 6.65
N VAL A 305 -6.08 -1.25 6.58
CA VAL A 305 -4.65 -1.13 6.32
C VAL A 305 -4.03 -0.38 7.48
N GLU A 306 -3.40 -1.08 8.40
CA GLU A 306 -2.74 -0.45 9.54
C GLU A 306 -1.57 0.44 9.08
N LYS A 307 -1.12 1.35 9.96
CA LYS A 307 -0.13 2.40 9.69
C LYS A 307 1.11 1.94 8.92
N ASP A 308 1.67 0.78 9.29
CA ASP A 308 2.91 0.27 8.72
C ASP A 308 2.67 -0.81 7.64
N ALA A 309 1.40 -1.07 7.31
CA ALA A 309 1.00 -2.05 6.32
C ALA A 309 0.91 -1.44 4.91
N THR A 310 1.00 -2.30 3.91
CA THR A 310 0.87 -1.92 2.50
C THR A 310 -0.15 -2.80 1.79
N LEU A 311 -1.11 -2.16 1.14
CA LEU A 311 -2.06 -2.80 0.22
C LEU A 311 -1.72 -2.41 -1.21
N VAL A 312 -1.54 -3.40 -2.08
CA VAL A 312 -1.43 -3.20 -3.52
C VAL A 312 -2.58 -3.93 -4.20
N ILE A 313 -3.50 -3.22 -4.83
CA ILE A 313 -4.46 -3.84 -5.76
C ILE A 313 -3.80 -3.84 -7.13
N THR A 314 -3.51 -5.05 -7.61
CA THR A 314 -2.66 -5.27 -8.79
C THR A 314 -3.34 -4.86 -10.10
N GLU A 315 -2.56 -4.63 -11.13
CA GLU A 315 -3.08 -4.29 -12.46
C GLU A 315 -3.75 -5.47 -13.18
N GLN A 316 -3.43 -6.72 -12.76
CA GLN A 316 -4.09 -7.94 -13.22
C GLN A 316 -5.55 -8.05 -12.71
N SER A 317 -5.97 -7.14 -11.85
CA SER A 317 -7.34 -7.07 -11.35
C SER A 317 -8.32 -6.71 -12.46
N THR A 318 -9.18 -7.66 -12.83
CA THR A 318 -10.22 -7.49 -13.86
C THR A 318 -11.63 -7.49 -13.26
N GLY A 319 -11.76 -7.89 -12.01
CA GLY A 319 -13.03 -8.00 -11.30
C GLY A 319 -13.48 -6.69 -10.65
N SER A 320 -14.52 -6.82 -9.84
CA SER A 320 -15.08 -5.73 -9.04
C SER A 320 -14.98 -6.01 -7.55
N LEU A 321 -14.71 -4.95 -6.80
CA LEU A 321 -14.63 -4.95 -5.34
C LEU A 321 -15.50 -3.82 -4.79
N LYS A 322 -16.45 -4.18 -3.92
CA LYS A 322 -17.14 -3.21 -3.06
C LYS A 322 -16.58 -3.32 -1.64
N ALA A 323 -16.02 -2.23 -1.12
CA ALA A 323 -15.49 -2.14 0.23
C ALA A 323 -16.26 -1.09 1.04
N VAL A 324 -16.86 -1.49 2.15
CA VAL A 324 -17.70 -0.61 2.99
C VAL A 324 -17.16 -0.58 4.42
N GLY A 325 -16.90 0.61 4.91
CA GLY A 325 -16.45 0.83 6.29
C GLY A 325 -17.56 0.63 7.33
N GLY A 326 -17.18 0.22 8.53
CA GLY A 326 -18.08 0.00 9.64
C GLY A 326 -18.73 1.29 10.16
N ALA A 327 -19.86 1.14 10.82
CA ALA A 327 -20.80 2.21 11.17
C ALA A 327 -20.24 3.31 12.10
N CYS A 328 -19.09 3.12 12.73
CA CYS A 328 -18.47 4.14 13.59
C CYS A 328 -17.59 5.15 12.81
N GLY A 329 -17.62 5.12 11.47
CA GLY A 329 -16.83 6.03 10.65
C GLY A 329 -15.46 5.47 10.25
N ALA A 330 -15.37 4.17 9.99
CA ALA A 330 -14.19 3.56 9.41
C ALA A 330 -14.10 3.85 7.91
N ALA A 331 -12.91 3.73 7.33
CA ALA A 331 -12.74 3.85 5.88
C ALA A 331 -13.36 2.67 5.13
N GLY A 332 -13.75 2.88 3.86
CA GLY A 332 -14.04 1.76 2.95
C GLY A 332 -12.78 0.93 2.73
N ILE A 333 -11.69 1.59 2.34
CA ILE A 333 -10.34 1.01 2.25
C ILE A 333 -9.40 1.92 3.04
N GLY A 334 -8.74 1.39 4.08
CA GLY A 334 -7.75 2.11 4.87
C GLY A 334 -7.94 2.01 6.37
N GLY A 335 -8.03 3.14 7.08
CA GLY A 335 -8.01 3.21 8.53
C GLY A 335 -9.30 2.76 9.22
N LYS A 336 -9.16 2.16 10.40
CA LYS A 336 -10.28 1.93 11.32
C LYS A 336 -10.80 3.26 11.89
N ALA A 337 -12.05 3.25 12.40
CA ALA A 337 -12.58 4.43 13.08
C ALA A 337 -11.90 4.66 14.43
N GLY A 338 -11.65 5.92 14.74
CA GLY A 338 -11.24 6.34 16.08
C GLY A 338 -12.38 6.35 17.08
N SER A 339 -12.04 6.48 18.36
CA SER A 339 -13.02 6.60 19.43
C SER A 339 -13.85 7.87 19.27
N THR A 340 -15.16 7.77 19.48
CA THR A 340 -16.10 8.90 19.45
C THR A 340 -15.93 9.88 20.63
N GLY A 341 -15.02 9.60 21.54
CA GLY A 341 -14.79 10.33 22.81
C GLY A 341 -13.77 11.47 22.75
N TYR A 342 -13.56 12.16 21.63
CA TYR A 342 -12.73 13.38 21.53
C TYR A 342 -11.26 13.23 21.98
N GLU A 343 -10.62 12.14 21.65
CA GLU A 343 -9.19 11.97 21.98
C GLU A 343 -8.21 12.67 21.02
N GLY A 344 -8.74 13.34 19.99
CA GLY A 344 -7.93 13.98 18.95
C GLY A 344 -7.53 13.04 17.81
N ALA A 345 -6.89 13.61 16.78
CA ALA A 345 -6.42 12.85 15.63
C ALA A 345 -5.20 11.98 16.00
N LYS A 346 -5.21 10.72 15.57
CA LYS A 346 -4.16 9.74 15.89
C LYS A 346 -3.75 8.92 14.67
N GLU A 347 -2.48 8.59 14.60
CA GLU A 347 -1.92 7.70 13.56
C GLU A 347 -2.50 6.28 13.62
N GLU A 348 -2.88 5.78 14.78
CA GLU A 348 -3.48 4.44 14.93
C GLU A 348 -4.84 4.27 14.24
N TYR A 349 -5.50 5.37 13.86
CA TYR A 349 -6.73 5.40 13.06
C TYR A 349 -6.45 5.84 11.62
N GLY A 350 -5.18 6.14 11.33
CA GLY A 350 -4.65 6.43 10.00
C GLY A 350 -4.67 5.21 9.10
N THR A 351 -4.01 5.34 7.99
CA THR A 351 -3.80 4.22 7.07
C THR A 351 -2.31 4.06 6.80
N GLY A 352 -1.90 2.89 6.35
CA GLY A 352 -0.60 2.65 5.76
C GLY A 352 -0.53 3.10 4.30
N LYS A 353 0.20 2.37 3.49
CA LYS A 353 0.30 2.65 2.05
C LYS A 353 -0.79 1.89 1.28
N ILE A 354 -1.55 2.59 0.44
CA ILE A 354 -2.58 2.02 -0.44
C ILE A 354 -2.19 2.34 -1.88
N ILE A 355 -2.02 1.30 -2.70
CA ILE A 355 -1.69 1.43 -4.12
C ILE A 355 -2.78 0.70 -4.93
N ILE A 356 -3.42 1.39 -5.87
CA ILE A 356 -4.43 0.79 -6.75
C ILE A 356 -3.95 0.92 -8.20
N LYS A 357 -3.65 -0.22 -8.83
CA LYS A 357 -3.16 -0.29 -10.21
C LYS A 357 -4.23 -0.78 -11.21
N GLY A 358 -5.33 -1.38 -10.73
CA GLY A 358 -6.37 -1.95 -11.61
C GLY A 358 -7.69 -2.27 -10.92
N GLY A 359 -8.58 -2.94 -11.62
CA GLY A 359 -9.88 -3.38 -11.13
C GLY A 359 -10.98 -2.31 -11.19
N THR A 360 -12.20 -2.73 -10.82
CA THR A 360 -13.34 -1.82 -10.60
C THR A 360 -13.62 -1.77 -9.11
N ILE A 361 -13.30 -0.65 -8.47
CA ILE A 361 -13.33 -0.50 -7.02
C ILE A 361 -14.43 0.49 -6.62
N GLU A 362 -15.32 0.05 -5.75
CA GLU A 362 -16.30 0.89 -5.06
C GLU A 362 -15.95 0.92 -3.57
N ALA A 363 -15.54 2.08 -3.07
CA ALA A 363 -15.15 2.26 -1.68
C ALA A 363 -16.05 3.29 -1.00
N GLU A 364 -16.70 2.88 0.09
CA GLU A 364 -17.65 3.70 0.82
C GLU A 364 -17.25 3.79 2.30
N GLY A 365 -17.01 5.00 2.78
CA GLY A 365 -16.72 5.26 4.20
C GLY A 365 -17.94 4.98 5.07
N GLY A 366 -17.71 4.37 6.21
CA GLY A 366 -18.74 4.18 7.22
C GLY A 366 -19.17 5.50 7.87
N ALA A 367 -20.34 5.49 8.49
CA ALA A 367 -20.91 6.68 9.10
C ALA A 367 -21.57 6.38 10.44
N TYR A 368 -21.24 7.16 11.43
CA TYR A 368 -21.85 7.08 12.76
C TYR A 368 -22.82 8.23 13.00
N TRP A 369 -23.98 7.88 13.50
CA TRP A 369 -25.02 8.86 13.87
C TRP A 369 -24.99 9.07 15.39
N VAL A 370 -24.55 10.22 15.85
CA VAL A 370 -24.66 10.61 17.26
C VAL A 370 -25.81 11.62 17.42
N TYR A 371 -26.63 11.40 18.41
CA TYR A 371 -27.65 12.39 18.83
C TYR A 371 -26.99 13.76 19.03
N ALA A 372 -27.54 14.77 18.38
CA ALA A 372 -27.14 16.17 18.48
C ALA A 372 -25.94 16.63 17.61
N TYR A 373 -26.08 16.58 16.27
CA TYR A 373 -25.32 17.40 15.30
C TYR A 373 -23.89 16.99 14.96
N ASN A 374 -23.39 15.83 15.37
CA ASN A 374 -22.06 15.39 15.00
C ASN A 374 -22.13 14.14 14.13
N TYR A 375 -22.06 14.34 12.83
CA TYR A 375 -21.87 13.23 11.89
C TYR A 375 -20.38 12.91 11.78
N HIS A 376 -20.03 11.64 11.93
CA HIS A 376 -18.65 11.19 11.87
C HIS A 376 -18.52 10.16 10.76
N GLY A 377 -17.99 10.57 9.62
CA GLY A 377 -17.77 9.71 8.46
C GLY A 377 -16.29 9.33 8.30
N GLY A 378 -16.03 8.09 7.92
CA GLY A 378 -14.73 7.66 7.41
C GLY A 378 -14.51 8.09 5.97
N ALA A 379 -13.30 8.00 5.47
CA ALA A 379 -13.02 8.19 4.05
C ALA A 379 -13.53 7.01 3.21
N GLY A 380 -13.84 7.25 1.94
CA GLY A 380 -14.02 6.13 1.01
C GLY A 380 -12.73 5.32 0.89
N ILE A 381 -11.65 6.00 0.51
CA ILE A 381 -10.28 5.45 0.51
C ILE A 381 -9.42 6.39 1.36
N GLY A 382 -8.83 5.88 2.44
CA GLY A 382 -7.94 6.65 3.30
C GLY A 382 -8.12 6.39 4.78
N THR A 383 -8.26 7.43 5.62
CA THR A 383 -8.30 7.23 7.07
C THR A 383 -9.72 7.06 7.59
N GLY A 384 -9.86 6.40 8.72
CA GLY A 384 -11.09 6.44 9.50
C GLY A 384 -11.27 7.77 10.23
N LEU A 385 -12.34 7.84 11.02
CA LEU A 385 -12.64 8.96 11.92
C LEU A 385 -11.41 9.27 12.80
N TYR A 386 -10.98 10.55 12.80
CA TYR A 386 -9.78 11.06 13.51
C TYR A 386 -8.45 10.41 13.11
N GLY A 387 -8.39 9.69 11.99
CA GLY A 387 -7.15 9.10 11.49
C GLY A 387 -6.26 10.11 10.79
N ILE A 388 -4.96 10.04 11.03
CA ILE A 388 -3.95 10.85 10.33
C ILE A 388 -2.81 9.98 9.83
N GLY A 389 -2.20 10.43 8.73
CA GLY A 389 -1.07 9.74 8.11
C GLY A 389 -1.48 8.77 7.01
N GLY A 390 -0.49 8.28 6.28
CA GLY A 390 -0.60 7.33 5.20
C GLY A 390 -0.53 7.93 3.80
N THR A 391 -0.31 7.05 2.84
CA THR A 391 -0.14 7.40 1.43
C THR A 391 -1.14 6.65 0.56
N ILE A 392 -1.75 7.34 -0.39
CA ILE A 392 -2.70 6.77 -1.34
C ILE A 392 -2.19 7.04 -2.76
N GLU A 393 -2.00 5.98 -3.52
CA GLU A 393 -1.60 6.02 -4.93
C GLU A 393 -2.65 5.30 -5.78
N ILE A 394 -3.26 6.00 -6.72
CA ILE A 394 -4.24 5.42 -7.64
C ILE A 394 -3.70 5.57 -9.05
N LEU A 395 -3.07 4.50 -9.53
CA LEU A 395 -2.31 4.49 -10.77
C LEU A 395 -3.10 3.91 -11.96
N GLY A 396 -4.23 3.24 -11.68
CA GLY A 396 -5.08 2.66 -12.71
C GLY A 396 -6.44 2.23 -12.14
N GLY A 397 -7.26 1.58 -12.97
CA GLY A 397 -8.56 1.07 -12.60
C GLY A 397 -9.70 2.08 -12.72
N ARG A 398 -10.92 1.59 -12.47
CA ARG A 398 -12.13 2.40 -12.35
C ARG A 398 -12.51 2.48 -10.89
N ILE A 399 -12.49 3.67 -10.32
CA ILE A 399 -12.66 3.90 -8.90
C ILE A 399 -13.90 4.75 -8.64
N THR A 400 -14.77 4.28 -7.77
CA THR A 400 -15.84 5.08 -7.18
C THR A 400 -15.59 5.17 -5.69
N ALA A 401 -15.30 6.35 -5.19
CA ALA A 401 -15.00 6.56 -3.78
C ALA A 401 -15.94 7.59 -3.16
N ALA A 402 -16.63 7.19 -2.10
CA ALA A 402 -17.56 8.05 -1.38
C ALA A 402 -17.20 8.15 0.09
N GLY A 403 -17.09 9.37 0.61
CA GLY A 403 -16.93 9.62 2.05
C GLY A 403 -18.18 9.25 2.83
N GLY A 404 -17.99 8.79 4.07
CA GLY A 404 -19.10 8.47 4.97
C GLY A 404 -19.83 9.75 5.38
N ARG A 405 -21.13 9.75 5.23
CA ARG A 405 -22.10 10.77 5.68
C ARG A 405 -21.55 12.20 5.83
N GLU A 406 -21.26 12.84 4.69
CA GLU A 406 -20.94 14.27 4.57
C GLU A 406 -19.60 14.73 5.13
N THR A 407 -19.03 14.03 6.14
CA THR A 407 -17.84 14.55 6.84
C THR A 407 -16.54 13.84 6.48
N GLY A 408 -16.60 12.63 5.94
CA GLY A 408 -15.45 11.93 5.37
C GLY A 408 -15.11 12.41 3.96
N ALA A 409 -13.84 12.38 3.60
CA ALA A 409 -13.42 12.59 2.22
C ALA A 409 -13.77 11.37 1.34
N GLY A 410 -14.00 11.59 0.06
CA GLY A 410 -14.07 10.48 -0.88
C GLY A 410 -12.75 9.72 -0.93
N ILE A 411 -11.65 10.46 -1.17
CA ILE A 411 -10.27 9.96 -1.09
C ILE A 411 -9.50 10.87 -0.15
N GLY A 412 -8.99 10.33 0.98
CA GLY A 412 -8.20 11.11 1.94
C GLY A 412 -8.58 10.90 3.39
N GLY A 413 -8.93 11.96 4.12
CA GLY A 413 -9.22 11.91 5.54
C GLY A 413 -10.66 11.55 5.88
N GLY A 414 -10.88 10.74 6.93
CA GLY A 414 -12.16 10.70 7.64
C GLY A 414 -12.43 12.01 8.37
N ALA A 415 -13.61 12.18 8.98
CA ALA A 415 -13.92 13.37 9.78
C ALA A 415 -12.84 13.59 10.86
N GLY A 416 -12.33 14.81 10.94
CA GLY A 416 -11.19 15.13 11.83
C GLY A 416 -9.88 14.44 11.44
N GLY A 417 -9.76 13.91 10.22
CA GLY A 417 -8.61 13.17 9.73
C GLY A 417 -8.01 13.73 8.44
N SER A 418 -6.82 13.21 8.12
CA SER A 418 -6.05 13.59 6.91
C SER A 418 -5.06 12.49 6.53
N VAL A 419 -4.63 12.48 5.29
CA VAL A 419 -3.51 11.66 4.81
C VAL A 419 -2.32 12.54 4.47
N ASP A 420 -1.12 11.93 4.39
CA ASP A 420 0.10 12.67 4.08
C ASP A 420 0.22 12.94 2.59
N LYS A 421 -0.12 11.96 1.74
CA LYS A 421 0.08 12.06 0.30
C LYS A 421 -1.05 11.36 -0.46
N ILE A 422 -1.48 11.98 -1.57
CA ILE A 422 -2.41 11.40 -2.54
C ILE A 422 -1.82 11.60 -3.94
N VAL A 423 -1.59 10.52 -4.66
CA VAL A 423 -1.15 10.55 -6.06
C VAL A 423 -2.20 9.88 -6.93
N ILE A 424 -2.62 10.54 -7.99
CA ILE A 424 -3.58 10.03 -8.95
C ILE A 424 -2.94 10.06 -10.34
N GLY A 425 -2.84 8.88 -10.97
CA GLY A 425 -2.18 8.70 -12.24
C GLY A 425 -0.66 8.69 -12.12
N GLY A 426 0.00 8.36 -13.20
CA GLY A 426 1.47 8.28 -13.30
C GLY A 426 1.88 8.09 -14.75
N ALA A 427 3.18 7.91 -14.98
CA ALA A 427 3.75 7.72 -16.33
C ALA A 427 3.43 6.34 -16.92
N ARG A 428 3.12 5.35 -16.06
CA ARG A 428 2.82 3.97 -16.46
C ARG A 428 1.40 3.56 -16.15
N GLY A 429 0.84 2.72 -17.02
CA GLY A 429 -0.41 2.02 -16.81
C GLY A 429 -1.59 2.67 -17.50
N LYS A 430 -2.74 2.03 -17.36
CA LYS A 430 -4.03 2.59 -17.79
C LYS A 430 -4.35 3.73 -16.84
N ALA A 431 -4.47 4.92 -17.37
CA ALA A 431 -4.89 6.09 -16.61
C ALA A 431 -6.17 5.80 -15.79
N PRO A 432 -6.24 6.14 -14.51
CA PRO A 432 -7.39 5.83 -13.68
C PRO A 432 -8.62 6.62 -14.13
N ASP A 433 -9.80 6.00 -13.97
CA ASP A 433 -11.11 6.64 -14.16
C ASP A 433 -11.79 6.73 -12.79
N ILE A 434 -11.84 7.92 -12.22
CA ILE A 434 -12.24 8.14 -10.83
C ILE A 434 -13.51 9.00 -10.77
N THR A 435 -14.52 8.47 -10.10
CA THR A 435 -15.67 9.25 -9.63
C THR A 435 -15.59 9.35 -8.12
N VAL A 436 -15.45 10.56 -7.59
CA VAL A 436 -15.22 10.79 -6.17
C VAL A 436 -16.20 11.80 -5.60
N SER A 437 -16.71 11.51 -4.40
CA SER A 437 -17.63 12.40 -3.69
C SER A 437 -17.33 12.41 -2.19
N SER A 438 -17.45 13.58 -1.56
CA SER A 438 -17.88 13.62 -0.17
C SER A 438 -19.40 13.43 -0.22
N TYR A 439 -19.91 12.44 0.49
CA TYR A 439 -21.35 12.19 0.52
C TYR A 439 -22.13 13.48 0.89
N ASN A 440 -23.00 13.92 0.01
CA ASN A 440 -23.80 15.13 0.20
C ASN A 440 -25.29 14.82 -0.04
N ASN A 441 -26.02 14.58 1.04
CA ASN A 441 -27.47 14.46 0.97
C ASN A 441 -28.20 15.83 1.07
N GLY A 442 -27.44 16.92 1.20
CA GLY A 442 -27.97 18.29 1.26
C GLY A 442 -28.51 18.74 2.61
N GLU A 443 -28.42 17.91 3.65
CA GLU A 443 -29.03 18.16 4.95
C GLU A 443 -28.06 18.77 5.98
N SER A 444 -26.74 18.57 5.86
CA SER A 444 -25.77 19.15 6.76
C SER A 444 -24.95 20.27 6.10
N GLY A 445 -24.50 21.20 6.90
CA GLY A 445 -23.58 22.26 6.48
C GLY A 445 -22.10 21.84 6.49
N TYR A 446 -21.80 20.56 6.76
CA TYR A 446 -20.45 20.09 7.03
C TYR A 446 -20.02 19.12 5.94
N LEU A 447 -18.97 19.44 5.19
CA LEU A 447 -18.51 18.61 4.08
C LEU A 447 -17.03 18.27 4.22
N GLY A 448 -16.70 16.98 4.10
CA GLY A 448 -15.35 16.53 3.79
C GLY A 448 -14.95 16.99 2.39
N ALA A 449 -13.68 16.97 2.07
CA ALA A 449 -13.23 17.14 0.69
C ALA A 449 -13.66 15.94 -0.16
N ALA A 450 -13.84 16.12 -1.45
CA ALA A 450 -13.90 14.96 -2.33
C ALA A 450 -12.53 14.25 -2.34
N ILE A 451 -11.45 15.01 -2.53
CA ILE A 451 -10.07 14.54 -2.42
C ILE A 451 -9.34 15.47 -1.44
N GLY A 452 -8.83 14.92 -0.33
CA GLY A 452 -8.09 15.67 0.66
C GLY A 452 -8.48 15.39 2.11
N SER A 453 -8.65 16.42 2.95
CA SER A 453 -9.01 16.22 4.35
C SER A 453 -10.49 15.93 4.55
N GLY A 454 -10.82 15.23 5.64
CA GLY A 454 -12.18 15.21 6.16
C GLY A 454 -12.60 16.60 6.69
N TRP A 455 -13.85 16.69 7.16
CA TRP A 455 -14.36 17.89 7.81
C TRP A 455 -13.62 18.20 9.12
N ASN A 456 -13.23 19.47 9.29
CA ASN A 456 -12.42 19.93 10.40
C ASN A 456 -13.22 20.69 11.50
N GLY A 457 -14.52 20.51 11.56
CA GLY A 457 -15.37 21.30 12.49
C GLY A 457 -15.22 20.97 13.98
N VAL A 458 -14.22 20.19 14.37
CA VAL A 458 -14.00 19.81 15.74
C VAL A 458 -12.81 20.57 16.31
N ASN A 459 -13.11 21.62 17.10
CA ASN A 459 -12.21 22.26 18.08
C ASN A 459 -10.78 22.55 17.64
N GLY A 460 -10.59 23.35 16.57
CA GLY A 460 -9.28 23.97 16.31
C GLY A 460 -8.19 23.02 15.81
N LEU A 461 -8.52 21.81 15.39
CA LEU A 461 -7.60 20.93 14.70
C LEU A 461 -7.24 21.58 13.35
N GLN A 462 -5.97 21.89 13.15
CA GLN A 462 -5.45 22.23 11.83
C GLN A 462 -5.14 20.92 11.12
N LEU A 463 -6.06 20.47 10.26
CA LEU A 463 -5.82 19.31 9.40
C LEU A 463 -4.97 19.73 8.19
N SER A 464 -4.10 18.85 7.77
CA SER A 464 -3.45 18.93 6.46
C SER A 464 -4.39 18.33 5.41
N CYS A 465 -4.40 18.83 4.19
CA CYS A 465 -5.02 18.14 3.06
C CYS A 465 -4.08 17.09 2.43
N GLY A 466 -2.85 17.00 2.92
CA GLY A 466 -1.78 16.20 2.33
C GLY A 466 -1.16 16.83 1.08
N ASP A 467 -0.15 16.17 0.53
CA ASP A 467 0.36 16.48 -0.81
C ASP A 467 -0.54 15.78 -1.84
N ILE A 468 -1.27 16.57 -2.63
CA ILE A 468 -2.21 16.05 -3.64
C ILE A 468 -1.62 16.29 -5.02
N ARG A 469 -1.33 15.22 -5.74
CA ARG A 469 -0.84 15.24 -7.12
C ARG A 469 -1.80 14.49 -8.02
N ILE A 470 -2.30 15.14 -9.06
CA ILE A 470 -3.12 14.54 -10.12
C ILE A 470 -2.30 14.67 -11.40
N LEU A 471 -1.71 13.56 -11.81
CA LEU A 471 -0.74 13.50 -12.91
C LEU A 471 -1.40 13.10 -14.23
N SER A 472 -2.33 12.15 -14.17
CA SER A 472 -3.05 11.67 -15.34
C SER A 472 -4.39 11.04 -14.95
N GLY A 473 -5.22 10.71 -15.94
CA GLY A 473 -6.51 10.06 -15.73
C GLY A 473 -7.70 11.00 -15.79
N SER A 474 -8.89 10.42 -15.62
CA SER A 474 -10.16 11.13 -15.53
C SER A 474 -10.59 11.21 -14.07
N VAL A 475 -10.84 12.41 -13.56
CA VAL A 475 -11.30 12.61 -12.18
C VAL A 475 -12.58 13.43 -12.21
N GLU A 476 -13.71 12.78 -11.93
CA GLU A 476 -15.00 13.43 -11.76
C GLU A 476 -15.30 13.64 -10.26
N VAL A 477 -15.42 14.90 -9.86
CA VAL A 477 -15.72 15.30 -8.48
C VAL A 477 -17.21 15.62 -8.38
N THR A 478 -17.94 14.82 -7.61
CA THR A 478 -19.38 15.00 -7.39
C THR A 478 -19.64 15.31 -5.92
N GLY A 479 -19.68 16.57 -5.54
CA GLY A 479 -19.84 16.99 -4.14
C GLY A 479 -18.52 17.06 -3.37
N GLY A 480 -18.29 18.19 -2.73
CA GLY A 480 -17.01 18.51 -2.10
C GLY A 480 -16.08 19.27 -3.04
N ASN A 481 -14.82 19.36 -2.65
CA ASN A 481 -13.75 20.05 -3.36
C ASN A 481 -12.48 19.20 -3.30
N ILE A 482 -11.40 19.68 -3.91
CA ILE A 482 -10.06 19.13 -3.72
C ILE A 482 -9.34 20.02 -2.71
N GLY A 483 -8.79 19.42 -1.65
CA GLY A 483 -8.07 20.09 -0.57
C GLY A 483 -8.73 19.91 0.80
N TYR A 484 -9.26 20.98 1.37
CA TYR A 484 -9.83 20.93 2.73
C TYR A 484 -11.33 20.70 2.73
N GLY A 485 -11.81 19.95 3.73
CA GLY A 485 -13.22 19.91 4.06
C GLY A 485 -13.74 21.31 4.46
N VAL A 486 -14.96 21.67 4.07
CA VAL A 486 -15.51 23.01 4.19
C VAL A 486 -16.84 23.05 4.94
N LEU A 487 -17.16 24.23 5.51
CA LEU A 487 -18.54 24.55 5.88
C LEU A 487 -19.28 24.98 4.62
N LYS A 488 -20.37 24.30 4.30
CA LYS A 488 -21.29 24.74 3.27
C LYS A 488 -22.08 25.94 3.83
N PRO A 489 -22.13 27.09 3.15
CA PRO A 489 -23.06 28.13 3.54
C PRO A 489 -24.47 27.58 3.53
N LEU A 490 -25.17 27.67 4.67
CA LEU A 490 -26.59 27.35 4.70
C LEU A 490 -27.33 28.30 3.76
N PRO A 491 -28.26 27.82 2.93
CA PRO A 491 -29.05 28.70 2.09
C PRO A 491 -29.88 29.60 3.00
N GLY A 492 -29.53 30.91 3.09
CA GLY A 492 -30.31 31.93 3.76
C GLY A 492 -29.64 32.73 4.87
N ASN A 493 -28.33 32.75 4.99
CA ASN A 493 -27.63 33.77 5.80
C ASN A 493 -26.74 34.64 4.92
#